data_011da716e0781ffe59209c63c9f9d4bf
#
_entry.id   011da716e0781ffe59209c63c9f9d4bf
#
_cell.length_a   1.000
_cell.length_b   1.000
_cell.length_c   1.000
_cell.angle_alpha   90.00
_cell.angle_beta   90.00
_cell.angle_gamma   90.00
#
_symmetry.space_group_name_H-M   'P 1'
#
loop_
_entity.id
_entity.type
_entity.pdbx_description
1 polymer ?
#
loop_
_entity_poly.entity_id
_entity_poly.type
_entity_poly.pdbx_seq_one_letter_code
_entity_poly.pdbx_strand_id
1 'polypeptide(L)'
;MLNKKPRIPAPVSIPEHLSFLQGFRDYLIAQTVSPHTRNAYLSDLVQCSECNSSSMPDWSSDDVADVLLALTKQGKSPRSIARSLSALRSFYKFLREQKLRSDNPVATHKTPKIGRSLPKDISEQEVEALIHAPDIETALGLRDRAMLEVLYACGLRVTELLNLRLELINLKQGYLRIVGKGNKERLVPLGQVACEWIEKYLNEARSSLYKSATDYVFLTQHGGIMSRQNFWYAIKRYALQAGVQTELSPHTLRHAFATHLLNHGADLRVVQMLLGHSDLSTTQIYTHVAQVRMQQLHATHHPRA
;
A
#
# COMPACT_ATOMS: atom_id res chain seq x y z
N MET A 1 -17.22 8.64 22.14
CA MET A 1 -16.99 8.34 20.69
C MET A 1 -15.48 8.19 20.51
N LEU A 2 -14.98 6.96 20.52
CA LEU A 2 -13.52 6.70 20.42
C LEU A 2 -13.18 6.48 18.94
N ASN A 3 -12.64 7.52 18.35
CA ASN A 3 -12.06 7.54 17.00
C ASN A 3 -10.82 6.62 17.02
N LYS A 4 -10.99 5.31 16.79
CA LYS A 4 -9.84 4.39 16.65
C LYS A 4 -9.10 4.78 15.36
N LYS A 5 -8.02 5.55 15.53
CA LYS A 5 -7.06 5.87 14.46
C LYS A 5 -6.60 4.58 13.77
N PRO A 6 -6.24 4.63 12.47
CA PRO A 6 -5.64 3.48 11.78
C PRO A 6 -4.50 2.92 12.64
N ARG A 7 -4.41 1.59 12.75
CA ARG A 7 -3.35 0.94 13.55
C ARG A 7 -1.99 1.39 13.03
N ILE A 8 -1.37 2.29 13.80
CA ILE A 8 0.04 2.60 13.64
C ILE A 8 0.78 1.30 13.98
N PRO A 9 1.71 0.81 13.13
CA PRO A 9 2.49 -0.36 13.46
C PRO A 9 3.20 -0.13 14.80
N ALA A 10 3.24 -1.17 15.64
CA ALA A 10 3.97 -1.11 16.88
C ALA A 10 5.42 -0.63 16.62
N PRO A 11 5.96 0.24 17.46
CA PRO A 11 7.32 0.70 17.29
C PRO A 11 8.30 -0.49 17.36
N VAL A 12 9.34 -0.45 16.53
CA VAL A 12 10.42 -1.44 16.59
C VAL A 12 11.10 -1.31 17.94
N SER A 13 11.29 -2.44 18.63
CA SER A 13 12.11 -2.50 19.83
C SER A 13 13.57 -2.27 19.44
N ILE A 14 14.19 -1.26 20.04
CA ILE A 14 15.60 -0.93 19.86
C ILE A 14 16.35 -1.61 21.02
N PRO A 15 17.28 -2.55 20.75
CA PRO A 15 18.12 -3.15 21.78
C PRO A 15 18.93 -2.08 22.55
N GLU A 16 19.21 -2.30 23.84
CA GLU A 16 19.93 -1.32 24.67
C GLU A 16 21.30 -0.92 24.11
N HIS A 17 22.04 -1.88 23.56
CA HIS A 17 23.34 -1.62 22.92
C HIS A 17 23.25 -0.77 21.64
N LEU A 18 22.04 -0.54 21.10
CA LEU A 18 21.77 0.31 19.95
C LEU A 18 21.01 1.59 20.35
N SER A 19 21.17 2.05 21.57
CA SER A 19 20.46 3.23 22.12
C SER A 19 20.62 4.50 21.26
N PHE A 20 21.72 4.63 20.50
CA PHE A 20 21.92 5.71 19.54
C PHE A 20 20.84 5.77 18.45
N LEU A 21 20.18 4.65 18.13
CA LEU A 21 19.05 4.63 17.17
C LEU A 21 17.79 5.32 17.72
N GLN A 22 17.72 5.60 19.02
CA GLN A 22 16.60 6.38 19.57
C GLN A 22 16.63 7.83 19.08
N GLY A 23 17.81 8.47 19.10
CA GLY A 23 17.99 9.81 18.51
C GLY A 23 17.68 9.85 17.03
N PHE A 24 18.06 8.80 16.28
CA PHE A 24 17.70 8.68 14.87
C PHE A 24 16.19 8.51 14.66
N ARG A 25 15.51 7.74 15.51
CA ARG A 25 14.03 7.61 15.48
C ARG A 25 13.36 8.96 15.66
N ASP A 26 13.82 9.76 16.64
CA ASP A 26 13.26 11.07 16.94
C ASP A 26 13.53 12.06 15.79
N TYR A 27 14.71 11.99 15.18
CA TYR A 27 15.03 12.73 13.96
C TYR A 27 14.07 12.37 12.81
N LEU A 28 13.79 11.07 12.56
CA LEU A 28 12.84 10.65 11.54
C LEU A 28 11.40 11.12 11.83
N ILE A 29 11.03 11.26 13.11
CA ILE A 29 9.74 11.83 13.52
C ILE A 29 9.69 13.30 13.18
N ALA A 30 10.72 14.06 13.51
CA ALA A 30 10.83 15.49 13.20
C ALA A 30 10.80 15.76 11.68
N GLN A 31 11.38 14.85 10.88
CA GLN A 31 11.33 14.90 9.41
C GLN A 31 9.98 14.41 8.82
N THR A 32 8.96 14.20 9.66
CA THR A 32 7.61 13.73 9.23
C THR A 32 7.62 12.42 8.42
N VAL A 33 8.65 11.59 8.60
CA VAL A 33 8.75 10.28 7.94
C VAL A 33 7.62 9.37 8.45
N SER A 34 6.97 8.66 7.53
CA SER A 34 5.83 7.81 7.87
C SER A 34 6.18 6.73 8.92
N PRO A 35 5.26 6.35 9.84
CA PRO A 35 5.53 5.29 10.83
C PRO A 35 6.02 3.98 10.22
N HIS A 36 5.50 3.60 9.06
CA HIS A 36 5.93 2.39 8.34
C HIS A 36 7.37 2.50 7.84
N THR A 37 7.75 3.64 7.28
CA THR A 37 9.13 3.87 6.80
C THR A 37 10.10 3.92 7.97
N ARG A 38 9.74 4.58 9.07
CA ARG A 38 10.56 4.62 10.30
C ARG A 38 10.83 3.23 10.84
N ASN A 39 9.78 2.42 10.99
CA ASN A 39 9.92 1.06 11.49
C ASN A 39 10.74 0.19 10.54
N ALA A 40 10.55 0.32 9.22
CA ALA A 40 11.34 -0.40 8.24
C ALA A 40 12.83 -0.03 8.34
N TYR A 41 13.15 1.26 8.44
CA TYR A 41 14.53 1.74 8.56
C TYR A 41 15.18 1.27 9.87
N LEU A 42 14.48 1.41 11.00
CA LEU A 42 14.99 0.93 12.29
C LEU A 42 15.21 -0.58 12.30
N SER A 43 14.28 -1.35 11.76
CA SER A 43 14.43 -2.80 11.64
C SER A 43 15.62 -3.19 10.75
N ASP A 44 15.82 -2.48 9.63
CA ASP A 44 16.96 -2.72 8.74
C ASP A 44 18.29 -2.37 9.43
N LEU A 45 18.34 -1.27 10.20
CA LEU A 45 19.57 -0.89 10.93
C LEU A 45 19.90 -1.87 12.06
N VAL A 46 18.90 -2.33 12.82
CA VAL A 46 19.10 -3.39 13.83
C VAL A 46 19.67 -4.64 13.15
N GLN A 47 19.10 -5.06 12.03
CA GLN A 47 19.62 -6.22 11.30
C GLN A 47 21.02 -6.00 10.73
N CYS A 48 21.34 -4.80 10.24
CA CYS A 48 22.69 -4.47 9.80
C CYS A 48 23.69 -4.55 10.95
N SER A 49 23.34 -4.09 12.16
CA SER A 49 24.22 -4.14 13.32
C SER A 49 24.55 -5.56 13.78
N GLU A 50 23.66 -6.54 13.51
CA GLU A 50 23.93 -7.97 13.79
C GLU A 50 24.97 -8.58 12.84
N CYS A 51 25.28 -7.92 11.73
CA CYS A 51 26.25 -8.39 10.72
C CYS A 51 27.67 -7.91 10.95
N ASN A 52 27.91 -7.01 11.91
CA ASN A 52 29.23 -6.46 12.21
C ASN A 52 29.36 -6.22 13.72
N SER A 53 30.47 -6.59 14.32
CA SER A 53 30.73 -6.46 15.76
C SER A 53 31.12 -5.05 16.19
N SER A 54 31.55 -4.19 15.26
CA SER A 54 31.91 -2.81 15.56
C SER A 54 30.67 -1.92 15.71
N SER A 55 30.80 -0.83 16.43
CA SER A 55 29.72 0.16 16.64
C SER A 55 29.33 0.82 15.33
N MET A 56 28.04 0.73 14.94
CA MET A 56 27.56 1.29 13.67
C MET A 56 27.89 2.77 13.44
N PRO A 57 27.84 3.68 14.42
CA PRO A 57 28.29 5.06 14.23
C PRO A 57 29.71 5.19 13.72
N ASP A 58 30.59 4.23 14.02
CA ASP A 58 32.03 4.28 13.74
C ASP A 58 32.43 3.49 12.46
N TRP A 59 31.49 2.86 11.79
CA TRP A 59 31.77 2.06 10.61
C TRP A 59 32.52 2.82 9.53
N SER A 60 33.52 2.16 8.95
CA SER A 60 34.21 2.55 7.74
C SER A 60 33.42 2.18 6.49
N SER A 61 33.88 2.56 5.31
CA SER A 61 33.32 2.10 4.04
C SER A 61 33.44 0.60 3.87
N ASP A 62 34.53 -0.01 4.39
CA ASP A 62 34.76 -1.46 4.31
C ASP A 62 33.79 -2.22 5.22
N ASP A 63 33.52 -1.72 6.43
CA ASP A 63 32.50 -2.29 7.31
C ASP A 63 31.11 -2.32 6.64
N VAL A 64 30.75 -1.24 5.95
CA VAL A 64 29.50 -1.19 5.19
C VAL A 64 29.49 -2.25 4.06
N ALA A 65 30.62 -2.42 3.35
CA ALA A 65 30.74 -3.46 2.32
C ALA A 65 30.55 -4.86 2.91
N ASP A 66 31.18 -5.15 4.05
CA ASP A 66 31.09 -6.42 4.74
C ASP A 66 29.65 -6.72 5.19
N VAL A 67 28.94 -5.74 5.74
CA VAL A 67 27.54 -5.85 6.12
C VAL A 67 26.66 -6.16 4.89
N LEU A 68 26.83 -5.44 3.78
CA LEU A 68 26.06 -5.70 2.56
C LEU A 68 26.34 -7.12 2.00
N LEU A 69 27.60 -7.58 2.08
CA LEU A 69 27.98 -8.92 1.70
C LEU A 69 27.35 -9.98 2.62
N ALA A 70 27.34 -9.74 3.94
CA ALA A 70 26.71 -10.62 4.91
C ALA A 70 25.21 -10.75 4.67
N LEU A 71 24.51 -9.65 4.43
CA LEU A 71 23.08 -9.64 4.07
C LEU A 71 22.82 -10.43 2.77
N THR A 72 23.72 -10.35 1.79
CA THR A 72 23.63 -11.11 0.55
C THR A 72 23.82 -12.62 0.81
N LYS A 73 24.80 -13.00 1.62
CA LYS A 73 25.04 -14.40 2.03
C LYS A 73 23.87 -14.99 2.82
N GLN A 74 23.16 -14.16 3.59
CA GLN A 74 21.90 -14.53 4.29
C GLN A 74 20.70 -14.71 3.36
N GLY A 75 20.86 -14.53 2.04
CA GLY A 75 19.80 -14.71 1.07
C GLY A 75 18.80 -13.54 1.02
N LYS A 76 19.15 -12.35 1.52
CA LYS A 76 18.29 -11.16 1.41
C LYS A 76 18.10 -10.75 -0.04
N SER A 77 16.87 -10.40 -0.39
CA SER A 77 16.57 -9.95 -1.75
C SER A 77 17.30 -8.62 -2.09
N PRO A 78 17.66 -8.38 -3.36
CA PRO A 78 18.27 -7.12 -3.79
C PRO A 78 17.45 -5.88 -3.38
N ARG A 79 16.11 -5.99 -3.34
CA ARG A 79 15.22 -4.93 -2.87
C ARG A 79 15.37 -4.67 -1.37
N SER A 80 15.54 -5.70 -0.57
CA SER A 80 15.78 -5.58 0.88
C SER A 80 17.13 -4.92 1.14
N ILE A 81 18.19 -5.34 0.45
CA ILE A 81 19.54 -4.77 0.54
C ILE A 81 19.52 -3.28 0.12
N ALA A 82 18.82 -2.94 -0.96
CA ALA A 82 18.65 -1.56 -1.38
C ALA A 82 17.94 -0.69 -0.33
N ARG A 83 16.97 -1.25 0.41
CA ARG A 83 16.29 -0.55 1.50
C ARG A 83 17.22 -0.38 2.70
N SER A 84 17.97 -1.41 3.09
CA SER A 84 18.96 -1.32 4.17
C SER A 84 20.03 -0.26 3.85
N LEU A 85 20.49 -0.20 2.60
CA LEU A 85 21.42 0.84 2.15
C LEU A 85 20.80 2.24 2.23
N SER A 86 19.52 2.38 1.94
CA SER A 86 18.79 3.66 2.09
C SER A 86 18.62 4.04 3.57
N ALA A 87 18.40 3.07 4.46
CA ALA A 87 18.35 3.28 5.90
C ALA A 87 19.70 3.74 6.44
N LEU A 88 20.80 3.10 6.05
CA LEU A 88 22.16 3.49 6.39
C LEU A 88 22.48 4.91 5.90
N ARG A 89 22.16 5.26 4.65
CA ARG A 89 22.33 6.62 4.12
C ARG A 89 21.59 7.66 4.96
N SER A 90 20.36 7.36 5.36
CA SER A 90 19.55 8.25 6.20
C SER A 90 20.16 8.38 7.59
N PHE A 91 20.68 7.30 8.15
CA PHE A 91 21.35 7.28 9.45
C PHE A 91 22.65 8.10 9.46
N TYR A 92 23.53 7.91 8.48
CA TYR A 92 24.77 8.68 8.41
C TYR A 92 24.52 10.16 8.03
N LYS A 93 23.45 10.45 7.28
CA LYS A 93 23.00 11.84 7.11
C LYS A 93 22.62 12.46 8.44
N PHE A 94 21.86 11.75 9.29
CA PHE A 94 21.53 12.19 10.65
C PHE A 94 22.78 12.45 11.49
N LEU A 95 23.75 11.52 11.53
CA LEU A 95 24.99 11.72 12.29
C LEU A 95 25.75 12.96 11.86
N ARG A 96 25.80 13.22 10.55
CA ARG A 96 26.47 14.44 10.01
C ARG A 96 25.72 15.71 10.41
N GLU A 97 24.41 15.75 10.33
CA GLU A 97 23.59 16.90 10.71
C GLU A 97 23.69 17.19 12.20
N GLN A 98 23.85 16.15 13.03
CA GLN A 98 24.11 16.28 14.46
C GLN A 98 25.59 16.57 14.81
N LYS A 99 26.47 16.72 13.80
CA LYS A 99 27.93 16.94 13.96
C LYS A 99 28.61 15.82 14.76
N LEU A 100 28.03 14.63 14.82
CA LEU A 100 28.61 13.45 15.46
C LEU A 100 29.62 12.75 14.55
N ARG A 101 29.57 13.04 13.24
CA ARG A 101 30.48 12.52 12.24
C ARG A 101 30.64 13.53 11.08
N SER A 102 31.78 13.55 10.41
CA SER A 102 32.07 14.47 9.29
C SER A 102 31.92 13.79 7.92
N ASP A 103 32.26 12.50 7.81
CA ASP A 103 32.23 11.71 6.58
C ASP A 103 30.94 10.91 6.40
N ASN A 104 30.82 10.22 5.28
CA ASN A 104 29.70 9.32 4.99
C ASN A 104 30.23 8.01 4.38
N PRO A 105 30.35 6.94 5.18
CA PRO A 105 30.91 5.67 4.73
C PRO A 105 30.07 4.97 3.65
N VAL A 106 28.80 5.41 3.49
CA VAL A 106 27.86 4.82 2.52
C VAL A 106 27.91 5.51 1.16
N ALA A 107 28.64 6.62 1.03
CA ALA A 107 28.62 7.47 -0.17
C ALA A 107 29.03 6.73 -1.45
N THR A 108 30.03 5.86 -1.37
CA THR A 108 30.59 5.13 -2.51
C THR A 108 29.78 3.89 -2.91
N HIS A 109 28.91 3.38 -2.03
CA HIS A 109 28.15 2.15 -2.26
C HIS A 109 26.97 2.38 -3.18
N LYS A 110 26.99 1.71 -4.34
CA LYS A 110 25.89 1.78 -5.30
C LYS A 110 24.72 0.91 -4.85
N THR A 111 23.52 1.42 -5.06
CA THR A 111 22.30 0.64 -4.83
C THR A 111 22.29 -0.55 -5.80
N PRO A 112 22.05 -1.79 -5.32
CA PRO A 112 21.92 -2.95 -6.18
C PRO A 112 20.94 -2.68 -7.31
N LYS A 113 21.30 -3.07 -8.54
CA LYS A 113 20.35 -3.03 -9.66
C LYS A 113 19.25 -4.05 -9.38
N ILE A 114 18.07 -3.58 -9.05
CA ILE A 114 16.89 -4.40 -8.96
C ILE A 114 16.46 -4.68 -10.39
N GLY A 115 16.61 -5.92 -10.86
CA GLY A 115 16.07 -6.32 -12.14
C GLY A 115 14.59 -5.95 -12.18
N ARG A 116 14.16 -5.21 -13.21
CA ARG A 116 12.74 -5.01 -13.46
C ARG A 116 12.19 -6.37 -13.87
N SER A 117 11.58 -7.11 -12.93
CA SER A 117 10.65 -8.14 -13.32
C SER A 117 9.59 -7.43 -14.18
N LEU A 118 9.45 -7.85 -15.43
CA LEU A 118 8.30 -7.41 -16.22
C LEU A 118 7.07 -7.80 -15.42
N PRO A 119 6.16 -6.87 -15.12
CA PRO A 119 4.92 -7.22 -14.47
C PRO A 119 4.29 -8.33 -15.31
N LYS A 120 3.93 -9.44 -14.71
CA LYS A 120 3.04 -10.39 -15.35
C LYS A 120 1.66 -9.73 -15.29
N ASP A 121 1.24 -9.18 -16.42
CA ASP A 121 -0.08 -8.58 -16.50
C ASP A 121 -1.11 -9.69 -16.36
N ILE A 122 -2.04 -9.51 -15.45
CA ILE A 122 -3.22 -10.36 -15.33
C ILE A 122 -4.22 -9.92 -16.40
N SER A 123 -4.78 -10.87 -17.13
CA SER A 123 -5.82 -10.61 -18.14
C SER A 123 -7.15 -10.19 -17.50
N GLU A 124 -8.01 -9.53 -18.26
CA GLU A 124 -9.37 -9.19 -17.81
C GLU A 124 -10.17 -10.44 -17.44
N GLN A 125 -10.02 -11.51 -18.20
CA GLN A 125 -10.65 -12.80 -17.91
C GLN A 125 -10.20 -13.38 -16.57
N GLU A 126 -8.90 -13.35 -16.26
CA GLU A 126 -8.37 -13.80 -14.97
C GLU A 126 -8.85 -12.90 -13.81
N VAL A 127 -8.95 -11.58 -14.03
CA VAL A 127 -9.53 -10.66 -13.04
C VAL A 127 -10.99 -10.98 -12.80
N GLU A 128 -11.76 -11.23 -13.85
CA GLU A 128 -13.16 -11.60 -13.74
C GLU A 128 -13.34 -12.92 -12.98
N ALA A 129 -12.57 -13.95 -13.32
CA ALA A 129 -12.57 -15.23 -12.61
C ALA A 129 -12.23 -15.06 -11.13
N LEU A 130 -11.21 -14.23 -10.81
CA LEU A 130 -10.83 -13.92 -9.42
C LEU A 130 -11.97 -13.25 -8.65
N ILE A 131 -12.61 -12.26 -9.27
CA ILE A 131 -13.70 -11.51 -8.64
C ILE A 131 -14.91 -12.41 -8.39
N HIS A 132 -15.17 -13.41 -9.23
CA HIS A 132 -16.29 -14.36 -9.10
C HIS A 132 -16.00 -15.52 -8.14
N ALA A 133 -14.77 -15.72 -7.70
CA ALA A 133 -14.39 -16.84 -6.84
C ALA A 133 -14.96 -16.82 -5.41
N PRO A 134 -15.23 -15.66 -4.77
CA PRO A 134 -15.86 -15.65 -3.45
C PRO A 134 -17.26 -16.23 -3.45
N ASP A 135 -17.57 -17.10 -2.47
CA ASP A 135 -18.91 -17.65 -2.23
C ASP A 135 -19.84 -16.58 -1.65
N ILE A 136 -20.70 -16.00 -2.49
CA ILE A 136 -21.59 -14.89 -2.16
C ILE A 136 -22.76 -15.28 -1.22
N GLU A 137 -23.00 -16.55 -0.99
CA GLU A 137 -24.00 -17.03 -0.02
C GLU A 137 -23.51 -16.86 1.43
N THR A 138 -22.20 -16.65 1.61
CA THR A 138 -21.62 -16.38 2.91
C THR A 138 -21.39 -14.88 3.12
N ALA A 139 -21.61 -14.39 4.34
CA ALA A 139 -21.37 -12.98 4.66
C ALA A 139 -19.92 -12.54 4.40
N LEU A 140 -18.94 -13.42 4.63
CA LEU A 140 -17.53 -13.16 4.35
C LEU A 140 -17.23 -13.18 2.85
N GLY A 141 -17.83 -14.08 2.10
CA GLY A 141 -17.65 -14.15 0.66
C GLY A 141 -18.31 -12.96 -0.05
N LEU A 142 -19.51 -12.55 0.38
CA LEU A 142 -20.16 -11.34 -0.16
C LEU A 142 -19.34 -10.08 0.14
N ARG A 143 -18.76 -9.96 1.34
CA ARG A 143 -17.79 -8.92 1.66
C ARG A 143 -16.58 -8.94 0.72
N ASP A 144 -15.96 -10.11 0.54
CA ASP A 144 -14.73 -10.26 -0.25
C ASP A 144 -15.01 -9.98 -1.72
N ARG A 145 -16.19 -10.37 -2.23
CA ARG A 145 -16.65 -10.00 -3.58
C ARG A 145 -16.71 -8.49 -3.73
N ALA A 146 -17.40 -7.78 -2.85
CA ALA A 146 -17.49 -6.32 -2.88
C ALA A 146 -16.10 -5.65 -2.76
N MET A 147 -15.21 -6.20 -1.93
CA MET A 147 -13.84 -5.69 -1.82
C MET A 147 -13.04 -5.83 -3.11
N LEU A 148 -13.13 -6.97 -3.81
CA LEU A 148 -12.42 -7.20 -5.08
C LEU A 148 -12.97 -6.30 -6.19
N GLU A 149 -14.31 -6.15 -6.28
CA GLU A 149 -14.95 -5.23 -7.22
C GLU A 149 -14.45 -3.79 -7.03
N VAL A 150 -14.52 -3.28 -5.81
CA VAL A 150 -14.07 -1.91 -5.51
C VAL A 150 -12.58 -1.73 -5.76
N LEU A 151 -11.76 -2.72 -5.39
CA LEU A 151 -10.32 -2.65 -5.59
C LEU A 151 -9.97 -2.52 -7.08
N TYR A 152 -10.62 -3.33 -7.92
CA TYR A 152 -10.39 -3.32 -9.36
C TYR A 152 -11.05 -2.13 -10.04
N ALA A 153 -12.32 -1.84 -9.77
CA ALA A 153 -13.03 -0.72 -10.40
C ALA A 153 -12.42 0.65 -10.10
N CYS A 154 -11.84 0.83 -8.92
CA CYS A 154 -11.29 2.10 -8.47
C CYS A 154 -9.75 2.18 -8.46
N GLY A 155 -9.07 1.07 -8.71
CA GLY A 155 -7.62 1.02 -8.63
C GLY A 155 -7.06 1.47 -7.28
N LEU A 156 -7.75 1.21 -6.17
CA LEU A 156 -7.36 1.66 -4.84
C LEU A 156 -6.04 1.01 -4.37
N ARG A 157 -5.32 1.71 -3.49
CA ARG A 157 -4.32 1.02 -2.66
C ARG A 157 -5.03 0.13 -1.64
N VAL A 158 -4.47 -1.03 -1.32
CA VAL A 158 -5.08 -1.93 -0.33
C VAL A 158 -5.37 -1.24 1.00
N THR A 159 -4.51 -0.33 1.44
CA THR A 159 -4.72 0.43 2.68
C THR A 159 -5.88 1.43 2.57
N GLU A 160 -6.15 1.98 1.39
CA GLU A 160 -7.28 2.85 1.13
C GLU A 160 -8.58 2.04 1.19
N LEU A 161 -8.63 0.87 0.55
CA LEU A 161 -9.77 -0.05 0.60
C LEU A 161 -10.08 -0.51 2.04
N LEU A 162 -9.06 -0.98 2.77
CA LEU A 162 -9.26 -1.53 4.12
C LEU A 162 -9.66 -0.45 5.15
N ASN A 163 -9.28 0.81 4.92
CA ASN A 163 -9.65 1.93 5.78
C ASN A 163 -10.85 2.73 5.26
N LEU A 164 -11.56 2.21 4.26
CA LEU A 164 -12.72 2.88 3.70
C LEU A 164 -13.83 2.98 4.74
N ARG A 165 -14.42 4.18 4.88
CA ARG A 165 -15.49 4.49 5.82
C ARG A 165 -16.80 4.76 5.10
N LEU A 166 -17.91 4.53 5.77
CA LEU A 166 -19.24 4.76 5.21
C LEU A 166 -19.44 6.20 4.73
N GLU A 167 -18.94 7.18 5.48
CA GLU A 167 -18.99 8.61 5.14
C GLU A 167 -18.21 8.99 3.88
N LEU A 168 -17.32 8.13 3.41
CA LEU A 168 -16.47 8.37 2.23
C LEU A 168 -17.06 7.78 0.95
N ILE A 169 -18.22 7.13 1.03
CA ILE A 169 -18.89 6.49 -0.10
C ILE A 169 -20.15 7.28 -0.45
N ASN A 170 -20.30 7.62 -1.71
CA ASN A 170 -21.55 8.16 -2.24
C ASN A 170 -22.06 7.24 -3.37
N LEU A 171 -22.90 6.26 -3.00
CA LEU A 171 -23.48 5.31 -3.96
C LEU A 171 -24.44 5.97 -4.94
N LYS A 172 -25.19 7.00 -4.51
CA LYS A 172 -26.10 7.73 -5.39
C LYS A 172 -25.39 8.47 -6.52
N GLN A 173 -24.22 8.99 -6.23
CA GLN A 173 -23.39 9.74 -7.19
C GLN A 173 -22.26 8.90 -7.77
N GLY A 174 -22.11 7.62 -7.36
CA GLY A 174 -21.13 6.69 -7.90
C GLY A 174 -19.68 7.10 -7.71
N TYR A 175 -19.29 7.59 -6.52
CA TYR A 175 -17.89 7.91 -6.23
C TYR A 175 -17.45 7.58 -4.81
N LEU A 176 -16.13 7.45 -4.65
CA LEU A 176 -15.43 7.39 -3.36
C LEU A 176 -14.62 8.66 -3.14
N ARG A 177 -14.59 9.15 -1.90
CA ARG A 177 -13.64 10.16 -1.44
C ARG A 177 -12.47 9.47 -0.74
N ILE A 178 -11.29 9.51 -1.31
CA ILE A 178 -10.10 8.83 -0.81
C ILE A 178 -9.12 9.85 -0.25
N VAL A 179 -8.69 9.66 0.99
CA VAL A 179 -7.65 10.45 1.64
C VAL A 179 -6.30 9.77 1.46
N GLY A 180 -5.40 10.40 0.72
CA GLY A 180 -4.08 9.90 0.38
C GLY A 180 -2.97 10.36 1.34
N LYS A 181 -1.72 10.16 0.94
CA LYS A 181 -0.54 10.62 1.67
C LYS A 181 -0.55 12.15 1.78
N GLY A 182 -0.27 12.68 2.99
CA GLY A 182 -0.26 14.13 3.24
C GLY A 182 -1.66 14.74 3.34
N ASN A 183 -2.67 13.94 3.68
CA ASN A 183 -4.07 14.37 3.83
C ASN A 183 -4.68 14.96 2.54
N LYS A 184 -4.11 14.62 1.38
CA LYS A 184 -4.67 15.02 0.09
C LYS A 184 -5.84 14.13 -0.26
N GLU A 185 -7.00 14.75 -0.52
CA GLU A 185 -8.19 14.01 -0.93
C GLU A 185 -8.24 13.86 -2.45
N ARG A 186 -8.89 12.81 -2.92
CA ARG A 186 -9.27 12.64 -4.33
C ARG A 186 -10.61 11.95 -4.43
N LEU A 187 -11.37 12.28 -5.46
CA LEU A 187 -12.58 11.57 -5.84
C LEU A 187 -12.20 10.47 -6.85
N VAL A 188 -12.76 9.28 -6.66
CA VAL A 188 -12.55 8.12 -7.55
C VAL A 188 -13.92 7.61 -7.94
N PRO A 189 -14.25 7.50 -9.25
CA PRO A 189 -15.49 6.90 -9.69
C PRO A 189 -15.56 5.44 -9.29
N LEU A 190 -16.78 4.96 -8.96
CA LEU A 190 -17.01 3.59 -8.52
C LEU A 190 -17.38 2.66 -9.68
N GLY A 191 -18.07 3.17 -10.69
CA GLY A 191 -18.77 2.31 -11.63
C GLY A 191 -20.02 1.66 -11.03
N GLN A 192 -20.96 1.31 -11.89
CA GLN A 192 -22.27 0.80 -11.47
C GLN A 192 -22.14 -0.55 -10.78
N VAL A 193 -21.38 -1.48 -11.34
CA VAL A 193 -21.19 -2.83 -10.79
C VAL A 193 -20.61 -2.80 -9.37
N ALA A 194 -19.62 -1.94 -9.13
CA ALA A 194 -19.04 -1.80 -7.80
C ALA A 194 -20.02 -1.18 -6.80
N CYS A 195 -20.87 -0.24 -7.22
CA CYS A 195 -21.95 0.31 -6.39
C CYS A 195 -22.92 -0.77 -5.97
N GLU A 196 -23.40 -1.59 -6.90
CA GLU A 196 -24.35 -2.69 -6.64
C GLU A 196 -23.78 -3.71 -5.64
N TRP A 197 -22.51 -4.10 -5.78
CA TRP A 197 -21.89 -5.04 -4.85
C TRP A 197 -21.64 -4.45 -3.46
N ILE A 198 -21.31 -3.17 -3.36
CA ILE A 198 -21.22 -2.48 -2.06
C ILE A 198 -22.62 -2.44 -1.41
N GLU A 199 -23.62 -2.03 -2.15
CA GLU A 199 -25.00 -1.91 -1.64
C GLU A 199 -25.52 -3.27 -1.17
N LYS A 200 -25.33 -4.32 -1.96
CA LYS A 200 -25.68 -5.69 -1.59
C LYS A 200 -24.97 -6.12 -0.31
N TYR A 201 -23.66 -5.92 -0.21
CA TYR A 201 -22.91 -6.25 0.99
C TYR A 201 -23.40 -5.48 2.23
N LEU A 202 -23.66 -4.17 2.10
CA LEU A 202 -24.13 -3.35 3.20
C LEU A 202 -25.50 -3.79 3.72
N ASN A 203 -26.40 -4.16 2.83
CA ASN A 203 -27.77 -4.55 3.16
C ASN A 203 -27.86 -5.99 3.69
N GLU A 204 -27.16 -6.95 3.07
CA GLU A 204 -27.36 -8.37 3.31
C GLU A 204 -26.35 -8.99 4.31
N ALA A 205 -25.09 -8.50 4.34
CA ALA A 205 -24.03 -9.18 5.09
C ALA A 205 -23.38 -8.36 6.19
N ARG A 206 -23.23 -7.03 6.01
CA ARG A 206 -22.46 -6.21 6.96
C ARG A 206 -23.05 -6.24 8.38
N SER A 207 -24.35 -6.30 8.54
CA SER A 207 -25.03 -6.36 9.85
C SER A 207 -24.62 -7.57 10.66
N SER A 208 -24.48 -8.75 10.03
CA SER A 208 -24.03 -9.98 10.69
C SER A 208 -22.58 -9.95 11.16
N LEU A 209 -21.75 -9.14 10.50
CA LEU A 209 -20.33 -8.92 10.85
C LEU A 209 -20.14 -7.77 11.84
N TYR A 210 -21.17 -6.99 12.12
CA TYR A 210 -21.11 -5.82 13.00
C TYR A 210 -21.16 -6.25 14.47
N LYS A 211 -20.01 -6.19 15.17
CA LYS A 211 -19.88 -6.62 16.57
C LYS A 211 -19.67 -5.45 17.54
N SER A 212 -19.27 -4.29 17.05
CA SER A 212 -19.04 -3.09 17.84
C SER A 212 -19.18 -1.84 16.98
N ALA A 213 -19.47 -0.69 17.58
CA ALA A 213 -19.63 0.58 16.87
C ALA A 213 -18.40 0.88 16.00
N THR A 214 -18.61 0.90 14.69
CA THR A 214 -17.58 1.17 13.70
C THR A 214 -18.19 1.71 12.41
N ASP A 215 -17.51 2.67 11.80
CA ASP A 215 -17.85 3.29 10.53
C ASP A 215 -17.07 2.69 9.34
N TYR A 216 -16.20 1.72 9.59
CA TYR A 216 -15.53 1.02 8.50
C TYR A 216 -16.51 0.21 7.66
N VAL A 217 -16.30 0.24 6.35
CA VAL A 217 -17.17 -0.47 5.40
C VAL A 217 -16.98 -1.98 5.53
N PHE A 218 -15.75 -2.46 5.35
CA PHE A 218 -15.45 -3.88 5.28
C PHE A 218 -14.97 -4.44 6.63
N LEU A 219 -15.74 -5.35 7.19
CA LEU A 219 -15.53 -5.91 8.52
C LEU A 219 -15.02 -7.35 8.46
N THR A 220 -14.17 -7.71 9.41
CA THR A 220 -13.82 -9.12 9.66
C THR A 220 -14.96 -9.83 10.39
N GLN A 221 -14.90 -11.17 10.48
CA GLN A 221 -15.84 -11.97 11.30
C GLN A 221 -15.89 -11.54 12.78
N HIS A 222 -14.88 -10.83 13.27
CA HIS A 222 -14.81 -10.29 14.63
C HIS A 222 -15.24 -8.82 14.72
N GLY A 223 -15.79 -8.24 13.65
CA GLY A 223 -16.26 -6.85 13.60
C GLY A 223 -15.15 -5.79 13.52
N GLY A 224 -13.91 -6.19 13.36
CA GLY A 224 -12.77 -5.28 13.23
C GLY A 224 -12.34 -5.04 11.78
N ILE A 225 -11.33 -4.18 11.61
CA ILE A 225 -10.69 -3.90 10.31
C ILE A 225 -9.84 -5.11 9.90
N MET A 226 -9.89 -5.48 8.63
CA MET A 226 -9.04 -6.52 8.06
C MET A 226 -7.58 -6.02 7.95
N SER A 227 -6.61 -6.90 8.26
CA SER A 227 -5.21 -6.62 8.02
C SER A 227 -4.85 -6.75 6.53
N ARG A 228 -3.82 -6.03 6.08
CA ARG A 228 -3.30 -6.19 4.71
C ARG A 228 -2.88 -7.63 4.41
N GLN A 229 -2.31 -8.31 5.40
CA GLN A 229 -1.86 -9.69 5.28
C GLN A 229 -3.03 -10.64 5.09
N ASN A 230 -4.12 -10.47 5.87
CA ASN A 230 -5.31 -11.30 5.72
C ASN A 230 -6.00 -11.10 4.36
N PHE A 231 -6.06 -9.86 3.88
CA PHE A 231 -6.61 -9.60 2.54
C PHE A 231 -5.73 -10.19 1.43
N TRP A 232 -4.42 -10.13 1.59
CA TRP A 232 -3.49 -10.77 0.65
C TRP A 232 -3.66 -12.31 0.62
N TYR A 233 -3.82 -12.95 1.77
CA TYR A 233 -4.13 -14.37 1.83
C TYR A 233 -5.49 -14.71 1.19
N ALA A 234 -6.50 -13.86 1.38
CA ALA A 234 -7.80 -14.03 0.72
C ALA A 234 -7.65 -13.97 -0.81
N ILE A 235 -6.95 -12.98 -1.35
CA ILE A 235 -6.67 -12.88 -2.79
C ILE A 235 -5.97 -14.13 -3.32
N LYS A 236 -4.93 -14.62 -2.63
CA LYS A 236 -4.21 -15.84 -3.04
C LYS A 236 -5.12 -17.07 -3.07
N ARG A 237 -5.96 -17.22 -2.06
CA ARG A 237 -6.93 -18.31 -1.99
C ARG A 237 -7.91 -18.25 -3.16
N TYR A 238 -8.48 -17.07 -3.44
CA TYR A 238 -9.40 -16.90 -4.55
C TYR A 238 -8.73 -17.06 -5.92
N ALA A 239 -7.49 -16.63 -6.07
CA ALA A 239 -6.70 -16.86 -7.28
C ALA A 239 -6.50 -18.36 -7.55
N LEU A 240 -6.18 -19.14 -6.51
CA LEU A 240 -6.06 -20.59 -6.62
C LEU A 240 -7.39 -21.24 -7.00
N GLN A 241 -8.51 -20.84 -6.38
CA GLN A 241 -9.86 -21.32 -6.68
C GLN A 241 -10.29 -21.01 -8.13
N ALA A 242 -9.92 -19.81 -8.60
CA ALA A 242 -10.22 -19.36 -9.96
C ALA A 242 -9.28 -19.91 -11.03
N GLY A 243 -8.25 -20.69 -10.65
CA GLY A 243 -7.26 -21.20 -11.61
C GLY A 243 -6.34 -20.13 -12.20
N VAL A 244 -6.22 -18.96 -11.56
CA VAL A 244 -5.36 -17.88 -12.03
C VAL A 244 -3.90 -18.27 -11.86
N GLN A 245 -3.15 -18.27 -12.98
CA GLN A 245 -1.74 -18.67 -13.01
C GLN A 245 -0.79 -17.51 -12.67
N THR A 246 -1.25 -16.28 -12.83
CA THR A 246 -0.45 -15.08 -12.55
C THR A 246 -0.25 -14.90 -11.04
N GLU A 247 0.98 -14.63 -10.61
CA GLU A 247 1.26 -14.33 -9.20
C GLU A 247 0.60 -13.01 -8.81
N LEU A 248 -0.43 -13.09 -7.96
CA LEU A 248 -1.27 -11.96 -7.59
C LEU A 248 -0.86 -11.32 -6.27
N SER A 249 -0.96 -10.02 -6.26
CA SER A 249 -0.92 -9.17 -5.08
C SER A 249 -1.94 -8.04 -5.24
N PRO A 250 -2.30 -7.32 -4.16
CA PRO A 250 -3.14 -6.13 -4.31
C PRO A 250 -2.54 -5.05 -5.22
N HIS A 251 -1.22 -5.02 -5.37
CA HIS A 251 -0.55 -4.11 -6.31
C HIS A 251 -0.73 -4.56 -7.76
N THR A 252 -0.77 -5.88 -8.01
CA THR A 252 -1.03 -6.44 -9.34
C THR A 252 -2.42 -6.04 -9.84
N LEU A 253 -3.47 -6.13 -8.99
CA LEU A 253 -4.82 -5.71 -9.37
C LEU A 253 -4.93 -4.20 -9.63
N ARG A 254 -4.23 -3.38 -8.85
CA ARG A 254 -4.17 -1.94 -9.12
C ARG A 254 -3.40 -1.64 -10.41
N HIS A 255 -2.38 -2.43 -10.74
CA HIS A 255 -1.67 -2.32 -12.03
C HIS A 255 -2.57 -2.72 -13.17
N ALA A 256 -3.31 -3.84 -13.03
CA ALA A 256 -4.31 -4.29 -14.00
C ALA A 256 -5.36 -3.21 -14.30
N PHE A 257 -5.91 -2.56 -13.27
CA PHE A 257 -6.79 -1.41 -13.45
C PHE A 257 -6.18 -0.36 -14.38
N ALA A 258 -4.92 0.03 -14.15
CA ALA A 258 -4.26 1.03 -15.00
C ALA A 258 -4.05 0.53 -16.42
N THR A 259 -3.53 -0.69 -16.58
CA THR A 259 -3.22 -1.28 -17.88
C THR A 259 -4.50 -1.50 -18.72
N HIS A 260 -5.56 -2.02 -18.09
CA HIS A 260 -6.81 -2.28 -18.79
C HIS A 260 -7.50 -0.99 -19.23
N LEU A 261 -7.53 0.05 -18.39
CA LEU A 261 -8.01 1.38 -18.80
C LEU A 261 -7.24 1.92 -20.03
N LEU A 262 -5.90 1.82 -20.00
CA LEU A 262 -5.06 2.27 -21.13
C LEU A 262 -5.32 1.44 -22.39
N ASN A 263 -5.48 0.12 -22.26
CA ASN A 263 -5.80 -0.78 -23.39
C ASN A 263 -7.16 -0.44 -24.01
N HIS A 264 -8.11 0.03 -23.20
CA HIS A 264 -9.42 0.52 -23.67
C HIS A 264 -9.39 2.00 -24.11
N GLY A 265 -8.21 2.60 -24.28
CA GLY A 265 -8.04 3.92 -24.88
C GLY A 265 -8.16 5.09 -23.90
N ALA A 266 -8.13 4.85 -22.59
CA ALA A 266 -8.09 5.94 -21.63
C ALA A 266 -6.78 6.73 -21.71
N ASP A 267 -6.86 8.05 -21.56
CA ASP A 267 -5.67 8.90 -21.52
C ASP A 267 -4.80 8.61 -20.27
N LEU A 268 -3.47 8.52 -20.47
CA LEU A 268 -2.52 8.25 -19.39
C LEU A 268 -2.62 9.23 -18.22
N ARG A 269 -2.88 10.51 -18.51
CA ARG A 269 -3.01 11.53 -17.46
C ARG A 269 -4.24 11.29 -16.60
N VAL A 270 -5.35 10.85 -17.22
CA VAL A 270 -6.57 10.48 -16.50
C VAL A 270 -6.29 9.28 -15.57
N VAL A 271 -5.63 8.25 -16.06
CA VAL A 271 -5.27 7.08 -15.26
C VAL A 271 -4.35 7.49 -14.09
N GLN A 272 -3.37 8.36 -14.31
CA GLN A 272 -2.50 8.89 -13.26
C GLN A 272 -3.28 9.68 -12.21
N MET A 273 -4.27 10.48 -12.61
CA MET A 273 -5.16 11.21 -11.70
C MET A 273 -6.00 10.27 -10.84
N LEU A 274 -6.64 9.26 -11.43
CA LEU A 274 -7.41 8.24 -10.72
C LEU A 274 -6.56 7.50 -9.69
N LEU A 275 -5.32 7.19 -10.04
CA LEU A 275 -4.36 6.53 -9.16
C LEU A 275 -3.81 7.46 -8.05
N GLY A 276 -3.96 8.78 -8.16
CA GLY A 276 -3.48 9.74 -7.17
C GLY A 276 -1.96 9.84 -7.17
N HIS A 277 -1.34 10.02 -8.35
CA HIS A 277 0.07 10.37 -8.48
C HIS A 277 0.27 11.84 -8.12
N SER A 278 1.24 12.15 -7.26
CA SER A 278 1.38 13.41 -6.53
C SER A 278 1.85 14.63 -7.35
N ASP A 279 2.25 14.44 -8.59
CA ASP A 279 2.89 15.51 -9.39
C ASP A 279 1.90 16.38 -10.21
N LEU A 280 0.62 16.05 -10.17
CA LEU A 280 -0.41 16.87 -10.80
C LEU A 280 -1.16 17.65 -9.72
N SER A 281 -1.14 18.98 -9.83
CA SER A 281 -1.76 19.90 -8.86
C SER A 281 -3.23 19.52 -8.60
N THR A 282 -3.48 18.99 -7.44
CA THR A 282 -4.76 18.40 -7.01
C THR A 282 -5.92 19.41 -6.89
N THR A 283 -5.63 20.69 -6.95
CA THR A 283 -6.60 21.75 -6.69
C THR A 283 -7.65 21.93 -7.80
N GLN A 284 -7.37 21.48 -9.02
CA GLN A 284 -8.29 21.61 -10.16
C GLN A 284 -9.27 20.44 -10.33
N ILE A 285 -9.12 19.36 -9.56
CA ILE A 285 -9.90 18.11 -9.74
C ILE A 285 -11.26 18.15 -9.04
N TYR A 286 -11.50 19.12 -8.18
CA TYR A 286 -12.71 19.19 -7.34
C TYR A 286 -13.88 19.92 -7.97
N THR A 287 -13.81 20.36 -9.22
CA THR A 287 -14.96 20.94 -9.90
C THR A 287 -15.95 19.84 -10.29
N HIS A 288 -17.24 20.12 -10.18
CA HIS A 288 -18.31 19.22 -10.63
C HIS A 288 -18.12 18.76 -12.08
N VAL A 289 -17.60 19.62 -12.94
CA VAL A 289 -17.29 19.32 -14.35
C VAL A 289 -16.18 18.28 -14.50
N ALA A 290 -15.13 18.36 -13.67
CA ALA A 290 -14.04 17.38 -13.69
C ALA A 290 -14.51 16.01 -13.16
N GLN A 291 -15.41 15.99 -12.18
CA GLN A 291 -16.01 14.77 -11.64
C GLN A 291 -16.86 14.06 -12.69
N VAL A 292 -17.77 14.77 -13.35
CA VAL A 292 -18.61 14.21 -14.43
C VAL A 292 -17.75 13.66 -15.57
N ARG A 293 -16.70 14.38 -15.96
CA ARG A 293 -15.78 13.93 -17.00
C ARG A 293 -15.01 12.66 -16.58
N MET A 294 -14.59 12.55 -15.34
CA MET A 294 -13.91 11.33 -14.83
C MET A 294 -14.86 10.13 -14.80
N GLN A 295 -16.12 10.33 -14.39
CA GLN A 295 -17.14 9.28 -14.43
C GLN A 295 -17.42 8.82 -15.86
N GLN A 296 -17.57 9.74 -16.81
CA GLN A 296 -17.76 9.42 -18.23
C GLN A 296 -16.56 8.63 -18.80
N LEU A 297 -15.33 9.07 -18.50
CA LEU A 297 -14.13 8.37 -18.94
C LEU A 297 -14.02 6.96 -18.34
N HIS A 298 -14.36 6.83 -17.05
CA HIS A 298 -14.42 5.54 -16.38
C HIS A 298 -15.48 4.65 -17.05
N ALA A 299 -16.71 5.16 -17.23
CA ALA A 299 -17.81 4.44 -17.85
C ALA A 299 -17.50 4.01 -19.29
N THR A 300 -16.71 4.78 -20.03
CA THR A 300 -16.36 4.48 -21.43
C THR A 300 -15.24 3.45 -21.55
N HIS A 301 -14.29 3.45 -20.61
CA HIS A 301 -13.01 2.72 -20.77
C HIS A 301 -12.77 1.61 -19.74
N HIS A 302 -13.53 1.56 -18.65
CA HIS A 302 -13.32 0.52 -17.64
C HIS A 302 -14.18 -0.72 -17.94
N PRO A 303 -13.61 -1.95 -17.91
CA PRO A 303 -14.34 -3.19 -18.21
C PRO A 303 -15.54 -3.47 -17.30
N ARG A 304 -15.58 -2.83 -16.13
CA ARG A 304 -16.65 -2.97 -15.11
C ARG A 304 -17.25 -1.61 -14.71
N ALA A 305 -17.46 -0.77 -15.70
CA ALA A 305 -18.08 0.54 -15.53
C ALA A 305 -19.58 0.44 -15.20
#